data_e272fcc02ea9d58f60cc9ad9eb5c8e4a
#
_entry.id   e272fcc02ea9d58f60cc9ad9eb5c8e4a
#
_cell.length_a   1.000
_cell.length_b   1.000
_cell.length_c   1.000
_cell.angle_alpha   90.00
_cell.angle_beta   90.00
_cell.angle_gamma   90.00
#
_symmetry.space_group_name_H-M   'P 1'
#
loop_
_entity.id
_entity.type
_entity.pdbx_description
1 polymer ?
#
loop_
_entity_poly.entity_id
_entity_poly.type
_entity_poly.pdbx_seq_one_letter_code
_entity_poly.pdbx_strand_id
1 'polypeptide(L)'
;MEGGKTALYLHTFINGKRQRKSLELTLYTNPETTEQRRENKMTLELAERMRAQTLITLQDKKAGINRKDHSKDNFVSYFEKKGLERFNSSGNYGNWDGSMKQFIKCFGKIVSMEEVDLELVRKFKNYLEFEAKTKHGTPLSQNSRHTYFNKFKACVGLAFREKVIKENIADYIDSFKQGETHREHLTFEELEKLAKTPCTYPNLKNAFLFSCLTGMRWSDINTLRWKQIRYSESNGYEIVFKQQKTGGQEYLPINDSAFDLLPERGSDNDKVFVGIKYSAYLNVVLFRWVVSAGITKHITFHCGRHTHAVLLLTNGIDIYTVSKLLGHKSITTTQIYAQIVDSKKVEAVNSIPKLNL
;
A
#
# COMPACT_ATOMS: atom_id res chain seq x y z
N MET A 1 -7.59 10.75 -23.81
CA MET A 1 -7.49 9.28 -23.92
C MET A 1 -6.93 8.81 -22.60
N GLU A 2 -7.70 8.04 -21.85
CA GLU A 2 -7.19 7.41 -20.61
C GLU A 2 -5.93 6.64 -20.97
N GLY A 3 -4.87 6.77 -20.19
CA GLY A 3 -3.65 5.98 -20.33
C GLY A 3 -4.03 4.51 -20.30
N GLY A 4 -4.31 3.95 -21.48
CA GLY A 4 -4.92 2.66 -21.65
C GLY A 4 -4.06 1.59 -21.02
N LYS A 5 -4.67 0.70 -20.25
CA LYS A 5 -4.02 -0.54 -19.84
C LYS A 5 -4.30 -1.60 -20.88
N THR A 6 -3.25 -2.23 -21.38
CA THR A 6 -3.35 -3.35 -22.32
C THR A 6 -3.36 -4.66 -21.53
N ALA A 7 -4.37 -5.51 -21.77
CA ALA A 7 -4.46 -6.82 -21.15
C ALA A 7 -3.48 -7.81 -21.81
N LEU A 8 -2.83 -8.65 -20.99
CA LEU A 8 -1.93 -9.68 -21.44
C LEU A 8 -2.66 -11.00 -21.63
N TYR A 9 -2.35 -11.68 -22.72
CA TYR A 9 -2.89 -12.97 -23.10
C TYR A 9 -1.77 -13.94 -23.43
N LEU A 10 -1.94 -15.16 -23.00
CA LEU A 10 -1.10 -16.26 -23.42
C LEU A 10 -1.73 -16.96 -24.64
N HIS A 11 -0.98 -17.05 -25.71
CA HIS A 11 -1.35 -17.82 -26.90
C HIS A 11 -0.60 -19.14 -26.92
N THR A 12 -1.32 -20.24 -27.02
CA THR A 12 -0.77 -21.59 -27.12
C THR A 12 -1.34 -22.30 -28.35
N PHE A 13 -0.53 -23.18 -28.93
CA PHE A 13 -0.99 -24.07 -30.02
C PHE A 13 -1.05 -25.50 -29.49
N ILE A 14 -2.25 -26.07 -29.43
CA ILE A 14 -2.48 -27.43 -28.96
C ILE A 14 -3.25 -28.18 -30.05
N ASN A 15 -2.68 -29.26 -30.53
CA ASN A 15 -3.26 -30.10 -31.61
C ASN A 15 -3.67 -29.27 -32.85
N GLY A 16 -2.81 -28.37 -33.28
CA GLY A 16 -3.05 -27.49 -34.45
C GLY A 16 -4.04 -26.34 -34.20
N LYS A 17 -4.66 -26.25 -33.04
CA LYS A 17 -5.61 -25.18 -32.72
C LYS A 17 -4.96 -24.13 -31.82
N ARG A 18 -5.16 -22.87 -32.20
CA ARG A 18 -4.75 -21.70 -31.38
C ARG A 18 -5.71 -21.54 -30.22
N GLN A 19 -5.18 -21.53 -29.01
CA GLN A 19 -5.92 -21.19 -27.78
C GLN A 19 -5.39 -19.87 -27.22
N ARG A 20 -6.30 -19.03 -26.72
CA ARG A 20 -6.02 -17.75 -26.08
C ARG A 20 -6.54 -17.80 -24.64
N LYS A 21 -5.65 -17.58 -23.66
CA LYS A 21 -6.00 -17.52 -22.25
C LYS A 21 -5.63 -16.14 -21.71
N SER A 22 -6.55 -15.46 -21.03
CA SER A 22 -6.24 -14.24 -20.30
C SER A 22 -5.30 -14.56 -19.15
N LEU A 23 -4.28 -13.74 -18.95
CA LEU A 23 -3.41 -13.81 -17.78
C LEU A 23 -3.95 -12.97 -16.61
N GLU A 24 -5.05 -12.22 -16.81
CA GLU A 24 -5.60 -11.27 -15.85
C GLU A 24 -4.59 -10.19 -15.42
N LEU A 25 -3.58 -9.98 -16.25
CA LEU A 25 -2.53 -8.99 -16.08
C LEU A 25 -2.72 -7.88 -17.10
N THR A 26 -2.41 -6.67 -16.68
CA THR A 26 -2.48 -5.48 -17.56
C THR A 26 -1.20 -4.68 -17.49
N LEU A 27 -0.79 -4.12 -18.62
CA LEU A 27 0.33 -3.18 -18.74
C LEU A 27 -0.21 -1.78 -19.03
N TYR A 28 0.45 -0.78 -18.51
CA TYR A 28 0.27 0.59 -19.00
C TYR A 28 0.77 0.67 -20.42
N THR A 29 -0.11 1.03 -21.36
CA THR A 29 0.22 1.09 -22.80
C THR A 29 1.31 2.14 -23.07
N ASN A 30 1.22 3.30 -22.42
CA ASN A 30 2.22 4.36 -22.46
C ASN A 30 2.63 4.70 -21.02
N PRO A 31 3.64 4.01 -20.46
CA PRO A 31 4.07 4.27 -19.09
C PRO A 31 4.80 5.61 -19.00
N GLU A 32 4.16 6.62 -18.44
CA GLU A 32 4.70 7.96 -18.27
C GLU A 32 5.62 8.07 -17.05
N THR A 33 5.37 7.26 -16.00
CA THR A 33 6.11 7.33 -14.74
C THR A 33 7.10 6.18 -14.59
N THR A 34 8.15 6.39 -13.79
CA THR A 34 9.11 5.32 -13.43
C THR A 34 8.41 4.19 -12.66
N GLU A 35 7.37 4.51 -11.89
CA GLU A 35 6.58 3.53 -11.15
C GLU A 35 5.74 2.67 -12.11
N GLN A 36 5.10 3.26 -13.09
CA GLN A 36 4.39 2.53 -14.14
C GLN A 36 5.33 1.65 -14.97
N ARG A 37 6.54 2.13 -15.29
CA ARG A 37 7.57 1.32 -15.96
C ARG A 37 8.04 0.17 -15.08
N ARG A 38 8.20 0.40 -13.78
CA ARG A 38 8.55 -0.64 -12.81
C ARG A 38 7.41 -1.65 -12.66
N GLU A 39 6.15 -1.20 -12.57
CA GLU A 39 4.97 -2.06 -12.57
C GLU A 39 4.88 -2.89 -13.85
N ASN A 40 5.08 -2.27 -15.02
CA ASN A 40 5.11 -2.98 -16.29
C ASN A 40 6.23 -4.03 -16.30
N LYS A 41 7.44 -3.69 -15.85
CA LYS A 41 8.56 -4.64 -15.76
C LYS A 41 8.21 -5.83 -14.87
N MET A 42 7.68 -5.59 -13.68
CA MET A 42 7.27 -6.66 -12.75
C MET A 42 6.14 -7.51 -13.34
N THR A 43 5.19 -6.88 -14.02
CA THR A 43 4.07 -7.57 -14.67
C THR A 43 4.54 -8.44 -15.84
N LEU A 44 5.51 -7.95 -16.63
CA LEU A 44 6.13 -8.73 -17.72
C LEU A 44 6.95 -9.90 -17.18
N GLU A 45 7.75 -9.70 -16.14
CA GLU A 45 8.48 -10.78 -15.48
C GLU A 45 7.54 -11.86 -14.95
N LEU A 46 6.39 -11.45 -14.41
CA LEU A 46 5.34 -12.38 -13.99
C LEU A 46 4.70 -13.13 -15.17
N ALA A 47 4.36 -12.42 -16.24
CA ALA A 47 3.80 -13.00 -17.45
C ALA A 47 4.76 -14.03 -18.08
N GLU A 48 6.06 -13.74 -18.11
CA GLU A 48 7.09 -14.68 -18.59
C GLU A 48 7.21 -15.93 -17.70
N ARG A 49 7.12 -15.79 -16.38
CA ARG A 49 7.07 -16.98 -15.49
C ARG A 49 5.82 -17.83 -15.73
N MET A 50 4.65 -17.20 -15.89
CA MET A 50 3.41 -17.91 -16.21
C MET A 50 3.50 -18.61 -17.57
N ARG A 51 4.12 -17.97 -18.57
CA ARG A 51 4.40 -18.57 -19.88
C ARG A 51 5.32 -19.77 -19.77
N ALA A 52 6.45 -19.65 -19.08
CA ALA A 52 7.42 -20.72 -18.87
C ALA A 52 6.75 -21.94 -18.19
N GLN A 53 5.97 -21.72 -17.13
CA GLN A 53 5.25 -22.76 -16.43
C GLN A 53 4.23 -23.47 -17.34
N THR A 54 3.50 -22.71 -18.17
CA THR A 54 2.54 -23.27 -19.10
C THR A 54 3.23 -24.10 -20.20
N LEU A 55 4.37 -23.64 -20.72
CA LEU A 55 5.16 -24.37 -21.72
C LEU A 55 5.66 -25.71 -21.16
N ILE A 56 6.19 -25.72 -19.93
CA ILE A 56 6.62 -26.95 -19.25
C ILE A 56 5.43 -27.90 -19.13
N THR A 57 4.27 -27.44 -18.67
CA THR A 57 3.07 -28.25 -18.52
C THR A 57 2.59 -28.84 -19.87
N LEU A 58 2.69 -28.08 -20.95
CA LEU A 58 2.31 -28.53 -22.29
C LEU A 58 3.31 -29.54 -22.88
N GLN A 59 4.60 -29.34 -22.65
CA GLN A 59 5.65 -30.26 -23.05
C GLN A 59 5.52 -31.62 -22.32
N ASP A 60 5.27 -31.57 -21.03
CA ASP A 60 5.06 -32.76 -20.19
C ASP A 60 3.83 -33.55 -20.65
N LYS A 61 2.71 -32.87 -20.93
CA LYS A 61 1.52 -33.52 -21.50
C LYS A 61 1.81 -34.17 -22.86
N LYS A 62 2.59 -33.52 -23.72
CA LYS A 62 2.96 -34.03 -25.05
C LYS A 62 3.90 -35.22 -24.97
N ALA A 63 4.77 -35.28 -23.97
CA ALA A 63 5.72 -36.35 -23.70
C ALA A 63 5.11 -37.52 -22.89
N GLY A 64 3.81 -37.45 -22.54
CA GLY A 64 3.18 -38.46 -21.67
C GLY A 64 3.71 -38.45 -20.23
N ILE A 65 4.50 -37.42 -19.88
CA ILE A 65 5.09 -37.29 -18.56
C ILE A 65 4.02 -36.68 -17.65
N ASN A 66 3.43 -37.50 -16.82
CA ASN A 66 2.55 -37.05 -15.76
C ASN A 66 3.42 -36.56 -14.60
N ARG A 67 4.07 -35.39 -14.78
CA ARG A 67 4.70 -34.76 -13.62
C ARG A 67 3.58 -34.46 -12.64
N LYS A 68 3.63 -35.09 -11.48
CA LYS A 68 2.87 -34.64 -10.33
C LYS A 68 3.12 -33.12 -10.19
N ASP A 69 2.05 -32.37 -10.01
CA ASP A 69 2.17 -30.93 -9.74
C ASP A 69 3.08 -30.77 -8.51
N HIS A 70 4.36 -30.49 -8.72
CA HIS A 70 5.35 -30.34 -7.64
C HIS A 70 4.97 -29.25 -6.63
N SER A 71 3.97 -28.41 -6.97
CA SER A 71 3.36 -27.51 -6.00
C SER A 71 2.60 -28.26 -4.90
N LYS A 72 2.21 -29.52 -5.13
CA LYS A 72 1.60 -30.38 -4.09
C LYS A 72 2.63 -31.12 -3.23
N ASP A 73 3.85 -31.23 -3.73
CA ASP A 73 4.91 -31.97 -3.06
C ASP A 73 5.92 -31.02 -2.36
N ASN A 74 6.06 -29.78 -2.83
CA ASN A 74 6.98 -28.79 -2.28
C ASN A 74 6.23 -27.52 -1.83
N PHE A 75 6.27 -27.25 -0.54
CA PHE A 75 5.60 -26.10 0.08
C PHE A 75 6.11 -24.74 -0.46
N VAL A 76 7.40 -24.62 -0.78
CA VAL A 76 7.95 -23.36 -1.35
C VAL A 76 7.32 -23.08 -2.71
N SER A 77 7.22 -24.08 -3.59
CA SER A 77 6.57 -23.93 -4.89
C SER A 77 5.07 -23.62 -4.75
N TYR A 78 4.42 -24.22 -3.76
CA TYR A 78 3.03 -23.91 -3.42
C TYR A 78 2.88 -22.47 -2.93
N PHE A 79 3.78 -22.02 -2.05
CA PHE A 79 3.77 -20.65 -1.52
C PHE A 79 3.95 -19.62 -2.65
N GLU A 80 4.89 -19.85 -3.56
CA GLU A 80 5.10 -19.00 -4.74
C GLU A 80 3.84 -18.92 -5.59
N LYS A 81 3.24 -20.06 -5.93
CA LYS A 81 2.00 -20.16 -6.71
C LYS A 81 0.86 -19.35 -6.05
N LYS A 82 0.67 -19.53 -4.73
CA LYS A 82 -0.38 -18.81 -4.00
C LYS A 82 -0.13 -17.30 -3.89
N GLY A 83 1.12 -16.89 -3.79
CA GLY A 83 1.52 -15.49 -3.89
C GLY A 83 1.16 -14.87 -5.24
N LEU A 84 1.36 -15.60 -6.33
CA LEU A 84 1.02 -15.18 -7.70
C LEU A 84 -0.49 -15.15 -7.94
N GLU A 85 -1.23 -16.17 -7.51
CA GLU A 85 -2.71 -16.21 -7.63
C GLU A 85 -3.40 -15.06 -6.87
N ARG A 86 -2.75 -14.49 -5.85
CA ARG A 86 -3.26 -13.38 -5.03
C ARG A 86 -2.66 -12.03 -5.39
N PHE A 87 -2.12 -11.91 -6.58
CA PHE A 87 -1.62 -10.64 -7.10
C PHE A 87 -2.78 -9.70 -7.42
N ASN A 88 -3.14 -8.87 -6.45
CA ASN A 88 -4.12 -7.79 -6.59
C ASN A 88 -3.49 -6.39 -6.50
N SER A 89 -2.26 -6.31 -6.03
CA SER A 89 -1.42 -5.10 -6.04
C SER A 89 0.05 -5.46 -5.84
N SER A 90 0.95 -4.61 -6.35
CA SER A 90 2.40 -4.77 -6.18
C SER A 90 2.82 -4.83 -4.70
N GLY A 91 2.16 -4.04 -3.84
CA GLY A 91 2.42 -4.04 -2.40
C GLY A 91 2.01 -5.34 -1.71
N ASN A 92 0.83 -5.90 -2.06
CA ASN A 92 0.40 -7.18 -1.50
C ASN A 92 1.33 -8.31 -1.97
N TYR A 93 1.65 -8.35 -3.26
CA TYR A 93 2.60 -9.34 -3.81
C TYR A 93 3.97 -9.21 -3.14
N GLY A 94 4.50 -7.99 -2.97
CA GLY A 94 5.77 -7.75 -2.28
C GLY A 94 5.81 -8.31 -0.86
N ASN A 95 4.68 -8.31 -0.14
CA ASN A 95 4.58 -8.91 1.18
C ASN A 95 4.59 -10.46 1.13
N TRP A 96 3.95 -11.07 0.13
CA TRP A 96 4.00 -12.51 -0.11
C TRP A 96 5.41 -12.96 -0.50
N ASP A 97 6.02 -12.28 -1.45
CA ASP A 97 7.39 -12.53 -1.92
C ASP A 97 8.42 -12.34 -0.79
N GLY A 98 8.28 -11.27 0.00
CA GLY A 98 9.12 -11.03 1.17
C GLY A 98 9.03 -12.13 2.21
N SER A 99 7.82 -12.60 2.51
CA SER A 99 7.58 -13.72 3.44
C SER A 99 8.21 -15.02 2.92
N MET A 100 7.96 -15.34 1.63
CA MET A 100 8.53 -16.52 0.98
C MET A 100 10.07 -16.48 0.96
N LYS A 101 10.67 -15.34 0.66
CA LYS A 101 12.14 -15.18 0.68
C LYS A 101 12.73 -15.40 2.06
N GLN A 102 12.06 -14.95 3.12
CA GLN A 102 12.51 -15.23 4.50
C GLN A 102 12.32 -16.72 4.83
N PHE A 103 11.24 -17.35 4.37
CA PHE A 103 11.02 -18.78 4.54
C PHE A 103 12.12 -19.61 3.86
N ILE A 104 12.48 -19.26 2.61
CA ILE A 104 13.58 -19.92 1.88
C ILE A 104 14.93 -19.73 2.59
N LYS A 105 15.17 -18.58 3.20
CA LYS A 105 16.40 -18.36 3.99
C LYS A 105 16.47 -19.25 5.22
N CYS A 106 15.32 -19.54 5.84
CA CYS A 106 15.23 -20.37 7.03
C CYS A 106 15.35 -21.88 6.73
N PHE A 107 14.70 -22.36 5.66
CA PHE A 107 14.52 -23.78 5.41
C PHE A 107 15.08 -24.27 4.06
N GLY A 108 15.53 -23.37 3.19
CA GLY A 108 15.91 -23.71 1.83
C GLY A 108 14.74 -23.69 0.84
N LYS A 109 15.02 -24.14 -0.39
CA LYS A 109 14.05 -24.10 -1.49
C LYS A 109 13.17 -25.36 -1.61
N ILE A 110 13.52 -26.41 -0.89
CA ILE A 110 12.82 -27.70 -0.94
C ILE A 110 12.35 -28.02 0.46
N VAL A 111 11.05 -28.00 0.66
CA VAL A 111 10.36 -28.37 1.91
C VAL A 111 9.14 -29.16 1.50
N SER A 112 9.04 -30.42 1.91
CA SER A 112 7.87 -31.25 1.58
C SER A 112 6.62 -30.75 2.31
N MET A 113 5.43 -31.09 1.78
CA MET A 113 4.18 -30.74 2.46
C MET A 113 4.03 -31.45 3.81
N GLU A 114 4.66 -32.61 3.97
CA GLU A 114 4.63 -33.40 5.20
C GLU A 114 5.48 -32.77 6.30
N GLU A 115 6.52 -32.02 5.93
CA GLU A 115 7.37 -31.27 6.87
C GLU A 115 6.70 -30.00 7.41
N VAL A 116 5.55 -29.59 6.83
CA VAL A 116 4.80 -28.43 7.33
C VAL A 116 4.02 -28.82 8.57
N ASP A 117 4.71 -28.90 9.68
CA ASP A 117 4.22 -29.26 11.00
C ASP A 117 4.31 -28.11 12.01
N LEU A 118 3.90 -28.35 13.24
CA LEU A 118 3.90 -27.35 14.30
C LEU A 118 5.32 -26.87 14.66
N GLU A 119 6.31 -27.74 14.56
CA GLU A 119 7.71 -27.43 14.83
C GLU A 119 8.27 -26.48 13.78
N LEU A 120 8.00 -26.74 12.48
CA LEU A 120 8.39 -25.86 11.38
C LEU A 120 7.76 -24.48 11.54
N VAL A 121 6.47 -24.38 11.91
CA VAL A 121 5.80 -23.10 12.11
C VAL A 121 6.43 -22.31 13.27
N ARG A 122 6.74 -22.98 14.39
CA ARG A 122 7.46 -22.38 15.55
C ARG A 122 8.85 -21.92 15.14
N LYS A 123 9.61 -22.74 14.44
CA LYS A 123 10.96 -22.43 13.97
C LYS A 123 10.95 -21.21 13.03
N PHE A 124 9.98 -21.13 12.13
CA PHE A 124 9.88 -19.95 11.26
C PHE A 124 9.53 -18.68 12.04
N LYS A 125 8.65 -18.78 13.05
CA LYS A 125 8.35 -17.64 13.93
C LYS A 125 9.59 -17.15 14.67
N ASN A 126 10.33 -18.05 15.28
CA ASN A 126 11.59 -17.75 15.99
C ASN A 126 12.64 -17.15 15.05
N TYR A 127 12.80 -17.72 13.85
CA TYR A 127 13.69 -17.17 12.83
C TYR A 127 13.32 -15.71 12.48
N LEU A 128 12.04 -15.41 12.24
CA LEU A 128 11.58 -14.05 11.97
C LEU A 128 11.86 -13.09 13.14
N GLU A 129 11.83 -13.58 14.36
CA GLU A 129 12.01 -12.77 15.56
C GLU A 129 13.48 -12.43 15.83
N PHE A 130 14.36 -13.40 15.70
CA PHE A 130 15.73 -13.28 16.19
C PHE A 130 16.80 -13.22 15.10
N GLU A 131 16.57 -13.84 13.94
CA GLU A 131 17.61 -14.05 12.93
C GLU A 131 17.35 -13.27 11.63
N ALA A 132 16.07 -13.10 11.26
CA ALA A 132 15.71 -12.53 9.98
C ALA A 132 16.15 -11.07 9.83
N LYS A 133 16.82 -10.79 8.71
CA LYS A 133 17.36 -9.46 8.38
C LYS A 133 16.77 -8.92 7.08
N THR A 134 16.73 -7.60 7.01
CA THR A 134 16.43 -6.86 5.76
C THR A 134 17.57 -7.06 4.74
N LYS A 135 17.38 -6.54 3.52
CA LYS A 135 18.44 -6.52 2.50
C LYS A 135 19.67 -5.68 2.91
N HIS A 136 19.53 -4.81 3.91
CA HIS A 136 20.60 -3.96 4.43
C HIS A 136 21.25 -4.53 5.71
N GLY A 137 20.93 -5.77 6.09
CA GLY A 137 21.52 -6.44 7.25
C GLY A 137 20.89 -6.06 8.60
N THR A 138 19.92 -5.15 8.63
CA THR A 138 19.22 -4.77 9.87
C THR A 138 18.13 -5.78 10.24
N PRO A 139 17.83 -6.00 11.53
CA PRO A 139 16.71 -6.85 11.97
C PRO A 139 15.38 -6.40 11.35
N LEU A 140 14.44 -7.33 11.17
CA LEU A 140 13.10 -6.99 10.72
C LEU A 140 12.36 -6.17 11.79
N SER A 141 11.65 -5.12 11.35
CA SER A 141 10.71 -4.41 12.24
C SER A 141 9.58 -5.34 12.70
N GLN A 142 8.98 -5.03 13.86
CA GLN A 142 7.84 -5.80 14.38
C GLN A 142 6.69 -5.92 13.38
N ASN A 143 6.38 -4.84 12.66
CA ASN A 143 5.33 -4.85 11.63
C ASN A 143 5.70 -5.68 10.41
N SER A 144 6.99 -5.77 10.06
CA SER A 144 7.45 -6.68 9.00
C SER A 144 7.32 -8.14 9.43
N ARG A 145 7.73 -8.48 10.67
CA ARG A 145 7.58 -9.82 11.26
C ARG A 145 6.10 -10.24 11.27
N HIS A 146 5.22 -9.38 11.80
CA HIS A 146 3.77 -9.58 11.79
C HIS A 146 3.24 -9.84 10.37
N THR A 147 3.62 -9.00 9.40
CA THR A 147 3.16 -9.12 8.01
C THR A 147 3.64 -10.41 7.37
N TYR A 148 4.91 -10.74 7.48
CA TYR A 148 5.49 -11.93 6.86
C TYR A 148 4.93 -13.21 7.47
N PHE A 149 4.83 -13.27 8.79
CA PHE A 149 4.26 -14.43 9.47
C PHE A 149 2.78 -14.63 9.12
N ASN A 150 1.99 -13.56 9.02
CA ASN A 150 0.60 -13.64 8.58
C ASN A 150 0.43 -14.09 7.12
N LYS A 151 1.36 -13.73 6.21
CA LYS A 151 1.35 -14.26 4.85
C LYS A 151 1.66 -15.76 4.82
N PHE A 152 2.62 -16.19 5.62
CA PHE A 152 2.92 -17.61 5.80
C PHE A 152 1.71 -18.36 6.39
N LYS A 153 1.12 -17.89 7.49
CA LYS A 153 -0.12 -18.47 8.08
C LYS A 153 -1.24 -18.58 7.04
N ALA A 154 -1.44 -17.52 6.25
CA ALA A 154 -2.43 -17.53 5.18
C ALA A 154 -2.14 -18.60 4.12
N CYS A 155 -0.87 -18.85 3.78
CA CYS A 155 -0.46 -19.89 2.87
C CYS A 155 -0.75 -21.30 3.43
N VAL A 156 -0.41 -21.54 4.69
CA VAL A 156 -0.71 -22.79 5.40
C VAL A 156 -2.22 -23.03 5.46
N GLY A 157 -3.01 -22.02 5.82
CA GLY A 157 -4.48 -22.13 5.84
C GLY A 157 -5.09 -22.37 4.47
N LEU A 158 -4.45 -21.91 3.37
CA LEU A 158 -4.86 -22.27 2.00
C LEU A 158 -4.56 -23.74 1.70
N ALA A 159 -3.37 -24.20 2.04
CA ALA A 159 -2.96 -25.60 1.83
C ALA A 159 -3.90 -26.57 2.57
N PHE A 160 -4.34 -26.23 3.76
CA PHE A 160 -5.36 -26.99 4.50
C PHE A 160 -6.72 -27.00 3.77
N ARG A 161 -7.23 -25.83 3.38
CA ARG A 161 -8.51 -25.74 2.66
C ARG A 161 -8.51 -26.49 1.32
N GLU A 162 -7.37 -26.53 0.66
CA GLU A 162 -7.18 -27.26 -0.59
C GLU A 162 -6.84 -28.74 -0.36
N LYS A 163 -6.86 -29.22 0.90
CA LYS A 163 -6.58 -30.60 1.31
C LYS A 163 -5.18 -31.07 0.88
N VAL A 164 -4.22 -30.16 0.79
CA VAL A 164 -2.81 -30.46 0.49
C VAL A 164 -2.08 -30.86 1.76
N ILE A 165 -2.45 -30.26 2.89
CA ILE A 165 -2.05 -30.65 4.24
C ILE A 165 -3.28 -31.10 5.04
N LYS A 166 -3.08 -31.97 6.04
CA LYS A 166 -4.17 -32.61 6.78
C LYS A 166 -4.78 -31.71 7.86
N GLU A 167 -4.01 -30.75 8.37
CA GLU A 167 -4.36 -29.94 9.51
C GLU A 167 -3.95 -28.46 9.32
N ASN A 168 -4.74 -27.52 9.86
CA ASN A 168 -4.39 -26.11 9.83
C ASN A 168 -3.48 -25.73 11.00
N ILE A 169 -2.25 -26.18 10.94
CA ILE A 169 -1.25 -26.03 11.99
C ILE A 169 -1.01 -24.57 12.37
N ALA A 170 -1.23 -23.66 11.44
CA ALA A 170 -1.04 -22.23 11.69
C ALA A 170 -2.00 -21.64 12.74
N ASP A 171 -3.13 -22.30 13.02
CA ASP A 171 -4.09 -21.84 14.03
C ASP A 171 -3.60 -22.05 15.46
N TYR A 172 -2.67 -22.98 15.69
CA TYR A 172 -2.10 -23.25 17.01
C TYR A 172 -1.01 -22.27 17.46
N ILE A 173 -0.61 -21.35 16.58
CA ILE A 173 0.45 -20.38 16.90
C ILE A 173 -0.06 -18.96 16.65
N ASP A 174 -0.05 -18.15 17.71
CA ASP A 174 -0.39 -16.75 17.62
C ASP A 174 0.58 -15.98 16.72
N SER A 175 0.03 -15.06 15.96
CA SER A 175 0.82 -14.10 15.19
C SER A 175 1.57 -13.14 16.13
N PHE A 176 2.61 -12.50 15.59
CA PHE A 176 3.20 -11.35 16.26
C PHE A 176 2.15 -10.28 16.52
N LYS A 177 2.18 -9.63 17.66
CA LYS A 177 1.40 -8.42 17.89
C LYS A 177 1.84 -7.35 16.90
N GLN A 178 0.91 -6.59 16.38
CA GLN A 178 1.24 -5.44 15.56
C GLN A 178 1.94 -4.40 16.44
N GLY A 179 3.07 -3.88 15.98
CA GLY A 179 3.77 -2.83 16.70
C GLY A 179 3.03 -1.51 16.58
N GLU A 180 3.03 -0.75 17.64
CA GLU A 180 2.57 0.62 17.60
C GLU A 180 3.47 1.43 16.67
N THR A 181 2.86 2.25 15.83
CA THR A 181 3.58 3.15 14.94
C THR A 181 3.27 4.57 15.33
N HIS A 182 4.28 5.28 15.84
CA HIS A 182 4.17 6.72 15.98
C HIS A 182 3.97 7.34 14.58
N ARG A 183 2.93 8.16 14.44
CA ARG A 183 2.59 8.83 13.19
C ARG A 183 3.01 10.28 13.28
N GLU A 184 4.18 10.59 12.72
CA GLU A 184 4.65 11.96 12.65
C GLU A 184 3.65 12.84 11.89
N HIS A 185 3.42 14.03 12.42
CA HIS A 185 2.56 15.05 11.83
C HIS A 185 3.11 16.45 12.19
N LEU A 186 2.70 17.44 11.45
CA LEU A 186 3.01 18.85 11.73
C LEU A 186 1.93 19.46 12.60
N THR A 187 2.33 20.32 13.53
CA THR A 187 1.38 21.27 14.17
C THR A 187 0.99 22.36 13.17
N PHE A 188 -0.01 23.16 13.50
CA PHE A 188 -0.40 24.26 12.61
C PHE A 188 0.73 25.29 12.45
N GLU A 189 1.43 25.63 13.54
CA GLU A 189 2.58 26.55 13.55
C GLU A 189 3.75 26.00 12.72
N GLU A 190 4.03 24.68 12.81
CA GLU A 190 5.04 24.04 11.99
C GLU A 190 4.65 24.05 10.51
N LEU A 191 3.37 23.83 10.19
CA LEU A 191 2.86 23.89 8.84
C LEU A 191 2.97 25.28 8.24
N GLU A 192 2.61 26.33 8.98
CA GLU A 192 2.80 27.73 8.56
C GLU A 192 4.27 28.07 8.32
N LYS A 193 5.14 27.67 9.25
CA LYS A 193 6.58 27.88 9.13
C LYS A 193 7.14 27.19 7.89
N LEU A 194 6.71 25.97 7.65
CA LEU A 194 7.09 25.20 6.47
C LEU A 194 6.58 25.86 5.18
N ALA A 195 5.34 26.34 5.17
CA ALA A 195 4.74 27.04 4.03
C ALA A 195 5.51 28.32 3.66
N LYS A 196 6.03 29.06 4.64
CA LYS A 196 6.85 30.28 4.44
C LYS A 196 8.28 29.95 3.99
N THR A 197 8.78 28.73 4.23
CA THR A 197 10.14 28.33 3.90
C THR A 197 10.29 28.04 2.41
N PRO A 198 11.32 28.56 1.72
CA PRO A 198 11.59 28.25 0.32
C PRO A 198 11.86 26.76 0.12
N CYS A 199 11.35 26.21 -0.99
CA CYS A 199 11.60 24.81 -1.40
C CYS A 199 12.17 24.79 -2.81
N THR A 200 13.22 24.00 -3.04
CA THR A 200 13.86 23.85 -4.35
C THR A 200 12.95 23.23 -5.41
N TYR A 201 11.85 22.58 -4.98
CA TYR A 201 10.86 21.98 -5.85
C TYR A 201 9.46 22.55 -5.54
N PRO A 202 9.04 23.65 -6.19
CA PRO A 202 7.76 24.30 -5.92
C PRO A 202 6.56 23.36 -6.02
N ASN A 203 6.53 22.50 -7.04
CA ASN A 203 5.44 21.52 -7.21
C ASN A 203 5.37 20.48 -6.09
N LEU A 204 6.51 20.08 -5.52
CA LEU A 204 6.53 19.22 -4.32
C LEU A 204 5.98 19.96 -3.12
N LYS A 205 6.41 21.21 -2.91
CA LYS A 205 5.92 22.08 -1.82
C LYS A 205 4.39 22.18 -1.88
N ASN A 206 3.86 22.60 -3.02
CA ASN A 206 2.42 22.79 -3.20
C ASN A 206 1.65 21.47 -3.02
N ALA A 207 2.14 20.37 -3.60
CA ALA A 207 1.50 19.05 -3.47
C ALA A 207 1.52 18.53 -2.02
N PHE A 208 2.60 18.77 -1.26
CA PHE A 208 2.69 18.36 0.15
C PHE A 208 1.77 19.20 1.05
N LEU A 209 1.80 20.53 0.91
CA LEU A 209 0.89 21.43 1.63
C LEU A 209 -0.57 21.11 1.27
N PHE A 210 -0.85 20.86 0.00
CA PHE A 210 -2.18 20.41 -0.45
C PHE A 210 -2.60 19.10 0.23
N SER A 211 -1.68 18.14 0.40
CA SER A 211 -1.95 16.93 1.17
C SER A 211 -2.26 17.23 2.65
N CYS A 212 -1.58 18.22 3.24
CA CYS A 212 -1.83 18.66 4.62
C CYS A 212 -3.21 19.31 4.79
N LEU A 213 -3.70 20.00 3.77
CA LEU A 213 -4.99 20.70 3.84
C LEU A 213 -6.18 19.86 3.36
N THR A 214 -5.94 18.81 2.58
CA THR A 214 -7.02 17.98 1.98
C THR A 214 -7.04 16.54 2.47
N GLY A 215 -5.97 16.07 3.10
CA GLY A 215 -5.82 14.67 3.50
C GLY A 215 -5.63 13.69 2.34
N MET A 216 -5.52 14.16 1.09
CA MET A 216 -5.33 13.29 -0.07
C MET A 216 -4.01 12.51 0.00
N ARG A 217 -4.05 11.24 -0.41
CA ARG A 217 -2.84 10.42 -0.50
C ARG A 217 -1.98 10.83 -1.68
N TRP A 218 -0.68 10.55 -1.58
CA TRP A 218 0.24 10.74 -2.71
C TRP A 218 -0.29 10.15 -4.03
N SER A 219 -0.78 8.92 -4.01
CA SER A 219 -1.30 8.24 -5.20
C SER A 219 -2.42 9.01 -5.88
N ASP A 220 -3.28 9.63 -5.09
CA ASP A 220 -4.44 10.36 -5.57
C ASP A 220 -4.01 11.75 -6.09
N ILE A 221 -3.12 12.45 -5.37
CA ILE A 221 -2.53 13.73 -5.81
C ILE A 221 -1.74 13.56 -7.11
N ASN A 222 -0.92 12.52 -7.23
CA ASN A 222 -0.11 12.27 -8.41
C ASN A 222 -0.93 11.95 -9.67
N THR A 223 -2.18 11.56 -9.51
CA THR A 223 -3.10 11.25 -10.63
C THR A 223 -4.22 12.26 -10.78
N LEU A 224 -4.28 13.28 -9.91
CA LEU A 224 -5.30 14.32 -9.95
C LEU A 224 -5.25 15.09 -11.26
N ARG A 225 -6.41 15.25 -11.90
CA ARG A 225 -6.60 15.98 -13.16
C ARG A 225 -7.56 17.15 -12.97
N TRP A 226 -7.42 18.17 -13.80
CA TRP A 226 -8.22 19.39 -13.70
C TRP A 226 -9.72 19.15 -13.81
N LYS A 227 -10.20 18.21 -14.63
CA LYS A 227 -11.62 17.83 -14.73
C LYS A 227 -12.23 17.29 -13.42
N GLN A 228 -11.41 16.91 -12.47
CA GLN A 228 -11.85 16.39 -11.16
C GLN A 228 -12.08 17.50 -10.13
N ILE A 229 -11.59 18.71 -10.42
CA ILE A 229 -11.79 19.89 -9.58
C ILE A 229 -13.00 20.64 -10.13
N ARG A 230 -14.03 20.75 -9.31
CA ARG A 230 -15.31 21.36 -9.69
C ARG A 230 -15.67 22.45 -8.71
N TYR A 231 -16.48 23.39 -9.17
CA TYR A 231 -17.09 24.40 -8.33
C TYR A 231 -18.60 24.18 -8.32
N SER A 232 -19.22 24.26 -7.14
CA SER A 232 -20.66 24.31 -6.97
C SER A 232 -21.04 25.49 -6.08
N GLU A 233 -22.14 26.16 -6.37
CA GLU A 233 -22.64 27.28 -5.57
C GLU A 233 -22.95 26.88 -4.11
N SER A 234 -23.33 25.63 -3.88
CA SER A 234 -23.70 25.12 -2.55
C SER A 234 -22.50 24.72 -1.70
N ASN A 235 -21.42 24.20 -2.30
CA ASN A 235 -20.31 23.56 -1.57
C ASN A 235 -18.95 24.22 -1.84
N GLY A 236 -18.87 25.23 -2.72
CA GLY A 236 -17.61 25.80 -3.16
C GLY A 236 -16.82 24.84 -4.06
N TYR A 237 -15.50 24.86 -3.91
CA TYR A 237 -14.61 23.93 -4.66
C TYR A 237 -14.64 22.55 -4.02
N GLU A 238 -14.75 21.54 -4.88
CA GLU A 238 -14.69 20.12 -4.51
C GLU A 238 -13.85 19.31 -5.51
N ILE A 239 -13.28 18.22 -5.01
CA ILE A 239 -12.56 17.23 -5.83
C ILE A 239 -13.38 15.96 -5.89
N VAL A 240 -13.75 15.53 -7.11
CA VAL A 240 -14.49 14.30 -7.35
C VAL A 240 -13.56 13.28 -7.99
N PHE A 241 -13.19 12.26 -7.23
CA PHE A 241 -12.21 11.28 -7.69
C PHE A 241 -12.46 9.88 -7.13
N LYS A 242 -11.88 8.89 -7.80
CA LYS A 242 -11.86 7.51 -7.33
C LYS A 242 -10.51 7.23 -6.67
N GLN A 243 -10.53 6.87 -5.40
CA GLN A 243 -9.29 6.56 -4.66
C GLN A 243 -8.51 5.43 -5.31
N GLN A 244 -7.22 5.66 -5.59
CA GLN A 244 -6.34 4.66 -6.22
C GLN A 244 -6.14 3.40 -5.36
N LYS A 245 -6.06 3.57 -4.04
CA LYS A 245 -5.79 2.45 -3.11
C LYS A 245 -7.02 1.61 -2.78
N THR A 246 -8.18 2.24 -2.63
CA THR A 246 -9.39 1.59 -2.08
C THR A 246 -10.51 1.42 -3.11
N GLY A 247 -10.40 2.14 -4.25
CA GLY A 247 -11.39 2.12 -5.33
C GLY A 247 -12.72 2.82 -5.00
N GLY A 248 -12.82 3.49 -3.83
CA GLY A 248 -14.00 4.24 -3.45
C GLY A 248 -14.12 5.56 -4.22
N GLN A 249 -15.35 5.97 -4.55
CA GLN A 249 -15.66 7.29 -5.06
C GLN A 249 -15.63 8.27 -3.90
N GLU A 250 -14.97 9.41 -4.07
CA GLU A 250 -14.84 10.47 -3.06
C GLU A 250 -15.32 11.81 -3.61
N TYR A 251 -15.97 12.55 -2.75
CA TYR A 251 -16.37 13.94 -2.92
C TYR A 251 -15.73 14.74 -1.81
N LEU A 252 -14.63 15.40 -2.10
CA LEU A 252 -13.81 16.07 -1.10
C LEU A 252 -13.91 17.58 -1.25
N PRO A 253 -14.63 18.29 -0.37
CA PRO A 253 -14.60 19.75 -0.33
C PRO A 253 -13.17 20.24 -0.02
N ILE A 254 -12.76 21.33 -0.64
CA ILE A 254 -11.49 21.99 -0.37
C ILE A 254 -11.75 23.44 -0.01
N ASN A 255 -10.98 23.96 0.95
CA ASN A 255 -11.02 25.37 1.32
C ASN A 255 -10.16 26.23 0.38
N ASP A 256 -10.30 27.55 0.49
CA ASP A 256 -9.58 28.51 -0.35
C ASP A 256 -8.07 28.33 -0.25
N SER A 257 -7.53 28.09 0.95
CA SER A 257 -6.08 27.86 1.13
C SER A 257 -5.57 26.64 0.39
N ALA A 258 -6.36 25.57 0.27
CA ALA A 258 -6.01 24.40 -0.53
C ALA A 258 -6.14 24.72 -2.03
N PHE A 259 -7.14 25.51 -2.41
CA PHE A 259 -7.32 25.95 -3.80
C PHE A 259 -6.16 26.83 -4.28
N ASP A 260 -5.69 27.75 -3.45
CA ASP A 260 -4.56 28.64 -3.75
C ASP A 260 -3.22 27.92 -3.95
N LEU A 261 -3.11 26.68 -3.50
CA LEU A 261 -1.93 25.83 -3.73
C LEU A 261 -1.93 25.15 -5.11
N LEU A 262 -3.05 25.21 -5.81
CA LEU A 262 -3.15 24.65 -7.16
C LEU A 262 -2.34 25.50 -8.13
N PRO A 263 -1.61 24.89 -9.08
CA PRO A 263 -0.96 25.65 -10.14
C PRO A 263 -1.99 26.26 -11.09
N GLU A 264 -1.52 27.04 -12.05
CA GLU A 264 -2.36 27.58 -13.11
C GLU A 264 -3.12 26.43 -13.81
N ARG A 265 -4.43 26.67 -14.07
CA ARG A 265 -5.31 25.64 -14.63
C ARG A 265 -4.90 25.31 -16.07
N GLY A 266 -4.58 24.05 -16.30
CA GLY A 266 -4.40 23.47 -17.64
C GLY A 266 -5.69 22.93 -18.24
N SER A 267 -5.55 22.14 -19.29
CA SER A 267 -6.67 21.42 -19.92
C SER A 267 -7.27 20.39 -18.95
N ASP A 268 -8.53 20.05 -19.12
CA ASP A 268 -9.28 19.16 -18.24
C ASP A 268 -8.60 17.80 -18.01
N ASN A 269 -7.91 17.27 -18.99
CA ASN A 269 -7.20 15.99 -18.88
C ASN A 269 -5.76 16.11 -18.37
N ASP A 270 -5.24 17.32 -18.20
CA ASP A 270 -3.89 17.52 -17.67
C ASP A 270 -3.84 17.21 -16.18
N LYS A 271 -2.66 16.77 -15.74
CA LYS A 271 -2.41 16.59 -14.31
C LYS A 271 -2.28 17.95 -13.63
N VAL A 272 -2.84 18.05 -12.42
CA VAL A 272 -2.71 19.25 -11.59
C VAL A 272 -1.27 19.43 -11.12
N PHE A 273 -0.66 18.40 -10.55
CA PHE A 273 0.72 18.44 -10.08
C PHE A 273 1.63 17.66 -11.03
N VAL A 274 2.48 18.36 -11.76
CA VAL A 274 3.40 17.81 -12.75
C VAL A 274 4.85 17.79 -12.22
N GLY A 275 5.70 16.96 -12.80
CA GLY A 275 7.13 16.93 -12.49
C GLY A 275 7.49 16.28 -11.14
N ILE A 276 6.54 15.78 -10.37
CA ILE A 276 6.79 15.10 -9.10
C ILE A 276 6.68 13.58 -9.29
N LYS A 277 7.72 12.85 -8.80
CA LYS A 277 7.76 11.37 -8.84
C LYS A 277 8.04 10.86 -7.43
N TYR A 278 7.24 9.89 -6.96
CA TYR A 278 7.54 9.23 -5.68
C TYR A 278 8.83 8.44 -5.80
N SER A 279 9.85 8.85 -5.06
CA SER A 279 11.16 8.24 -5.09
C SER A 279 11.89 8.50 -3.75
N ALA A 280 12.96 7.75 -3.51
CA ALA A 280 13.84 8.05 -2.38
C ALA A 280 14.39 9.49 -2.45
N TYR A 281 14.70 9.97 -3.65
CA TYR A 281 15.17 11.34 -3.86
C TYR A 281 14.11 12.38 -3.45
N LEU A 282 12.85 12.19 -3.83
CA LEU A 282 11.76 13.11 -3.43
C LEU A 282 11.63 13.19 -1.91
N ASN A 283 11.75 12.05 -1.22
CA ASN A 283 11.73 12.03 0.24
C ASN A 283 12.94 12.75 0.85
N VAL A 284 14.12 12.68 0.23
CA VAL A 284 15.31 13.45 0.65
C VAL A 284 15.09 14.95 0.47
N VAL A 285 14.51 15.37 -0.65
CA VAL A 285 14.17 16.79 -0.89
C VAL A 285 13.16 17.30 0.13
N LEU A 286 12.09 16.53 0.38
CA LEU A 286 11.09 16.87 1.41
C LEU A 286 11.75 16.97 2.78
N PHE A 287 12.57 16.02 3.16
CA PHE A 287 13.29 16.04 4.44
C PHE A 287 14.17 17.29 4.58
N ARG A 288 14.98 17.62 3.55
CA ARG A 288 15.82 18.82 3.56
C ARG A 288 15.00 20.10 3.72
N TRP A 289 13.87 20.20 3.04
CA TRP A 289 12.97 21.35 3.15
C TRP A 289 12.37 21.45 4.55
N VAL A 290 11.96 20.35 5.16
CA VAL A 290 11.45 20.29 6.54
C VAL A 290 12.54 20.74 7.53
N VAL A 291 13.76 20.25 7.38
CA VAL A 291 14.90 20.64 8.21
C VAL A 291 15.24 22.13 8.04
N SER A 292 15.21 22.65 6.81
CA SER A 292 15.45 24.11 6.57
C SER A 292 14.39 25.00 7.19
N ALA A 293 13.18 24.48 7.44
CA ALA A 293 12.16 25.17 8.24
C ALA A 293 12.41 25.06 9.76
N GLY A 294 13.51 24.42 10.19
CA GLY A 294 13.83 24.21 11.61
C GLY A 294 12.92 23.18 12.29
N ILE A 295 12.36 22.25 11.54
CA ILE A 295 11.50 21.17 12.04
C ILE A 295 12.36 19.90 12.13
N THR A 296 12.44 19.30 13.32
CA THR A 296 13.29 18.11 13.59
C THR A 296 12.58 16.78 13.37
N LYS A 297 11.26 16.80 13.13
CA LYS A 297 10.45 15.60 12.88
C LYS A 297 10.80 14.94 11.55
N HIS A 298 10.76 13.61 11.51
CA HIS A 298 10.96 12.85 10.28
C HIS A 298 9.68 12.84 9.44
N ILE A 299 9.48 13.87 8.65
CA ILE A 299 8.30 14.05 7.81
C ILE A 299 8.51 13.38 6.45
N THR A 300 7.59 12.49 6.12
CA THR A 300 7.43 11.89 4.79
C THR A 300 6.18 12.45 4.12
N PHE A 301 6.01 12.21 2.81
CA PHE A 301 4.81 12.73 2.12
C PHE A 301 3.49 12.26 2.77
N HIS A 302 3.47 11.02 3.31
CA HIS A 302 2.28 10.49 3.97
C HIS A 302 1.94 11.22 5.29
N CYS A 303 2.91 11.89 5.89
CA CYS A 303 2.68 12.72 7.09
C CYS A 303 1.75 13.91 6.79
N GLY A 304 1.66 14.39 5.55
CA GLY A 304 0.68 15.41 5.16
C GLY A 304 -0.75 14.99 5.49
N ARG A 305 -1.13 13.77 5.16
CA ARG A 305 -2.44 13.21 5.51
C ARG A 305 -2.63 13.02 7.03
N HIS A 306 -1.57 12.67 7.75
CA HIS A 306 -1.62 12.61 9.22
C HIS A 306 -1.81 14.01 9.82
N THR A 307 -1.11 15.00 9.28
CA THR A 307 -1.27 16.42 9.64
C THR A 307 -2.72 16.87 9.45
N HIS A 308 -3.34 16.58 8.31
CA HIS A 308 -4.75 16.91 8.07
C HIS A 308 -5.68 16.33 9.14
N ALA A 309 -5.52 15.02 9.42
CA ALA A 309 -6.34 14.34 10.42
C ALA A 309 -6.19 14.99 11.81
N VAL A 310 -4.95 15.28 12.20
CA VAL A 310 -4.65 15.89 13.49
C VAL A 310 -5.20 17.31 13.58
N LEU A 311 -5.00 18.14 12.55
CA LEU A 311 -5.54 19.49 12.50
C LEU A 311 -7.06 19.51 12.66
N LEU A 312 -7.79 18.65 11.98
CA LEU A 312 -9.24 18.56 12.11
C LEU A 312 -9.65 18.14 13.53
N LEU A 313 -9.04 17.10 14.10
CA LEU A 313 -9.34 16.63 15.45
C LEU A 313 -9.00 17.69 16.50
N THR A 314 -7.88 18.40 16.34
CA THR A 314 -7.47 19.48 17.25
C THR A 314 -8.46 20.65 17.18
N ASN A 315 -9.05 20.93 16.01
CA ASN A 315 -10.10 21.93 15.85
C ASN A 315 -11.52 21.43 16.25
N GLY A 316 -11.62 20.27 16.89
CA GLY A 316 -12.89 19.80 17.46
C GLY A 316 -13.78 19.01 16.52
N ILE A 317 -13.31 18.74 15.30
CA ILE A 317 -14.08 17.87 14.38
C ILE A 317 -14.07 16.43 14.89
N ASP A 318 -15.23 15.81 14.93
CA ASP A 318 -15.36 14.44 15.42
C ASP A 318 -14.67 13.42 14.54
N ILE A 319 -14.23 12.33 15.15
CA ILE A 319 -13.44 11.29 14.50
C ILE A 319 -14.16 10.59 13.34
N TYR A 320 -15.51 10.53 13.38
CA TYR A 320 -16.30 9.94 12.30
C TYR A 320 -16.24 10.82 11.05
N THR A 321 -16.46 12.13 11.22
CA THR A 321 -16.34 13.11 10.13
C THR A 321 -14.93 13.10 9.54
N VAL A 322 -13.88 13.09 10.38
CA VAL A 322 -12.49 12.96 9.91
C VAL A 322 -12.27 11.65 9.14
N SER A 323 -12.85 10.54 9.62
CA SER A 323 -12.77 9.24 8.93
C SER A 323 -13.40 9.29 7.54
N LYS A 324 -14.52 9.99 7.40
CA LYS A 324 -15.21 10.20 6.11
C LYS A 324 -14.38 11.07 5.17
N LEU A 325 -13.90 12.22 5.62
CA LEU A 325 -13.03 13.12 4.82
C LEU A 325 -11.77 12.41 4.32
N LEU A 326 -11.22 11.52 5.14
CA LEU A 326 -10.08 10.69 4.73
C LEU A 326 -10.48 9.53 3.81
N GLY A 327 -11.77 9.21 3.64
CA GLY A 327 -12.24 8.06 2.87
C GLY A 327 -11.75 6.73 3.45
N HIS A 328 -11.79 6.58 4.77
CA HIS A 328 -11.51 5.32 5.43
C HIS A 328 -12.74 4.41 5.41
N LYS A 329 -12.56 3.15 5.00
CA LYS A 329 -13.64 2.14 5.00
C LYS A 329 -14.07 1.74 6.43
N SER A 330 -13.15 1.87 7.40
CA SER A 330 -13.40 1.57 8.81
C SER A 330 -12.85 2.70 9.67
N ILE A 331 -13.64 3.12 10.66
CA ILE A 331 -13.24 4.13 11.65
C ILE A 331 -12.02 3.69 12.46
N THR A 332 -11.81 2.38 12.62
CA THR A 332 -10.62 1.81 13.29
C THR A 332 -9.31 2.31 12.67
N THR A 333 -9.30 2.62 11.35
CA THR A 333 -8.15 3.21 10.69
C THR A 333 -7.85 4.64 11.17
N THR A 334 -8.88 5.36 11.65
CA THR A 334 -8.76 6.73 12.15
C THR A 334 -8.46 6.75 13.65
N GLN A 335 -8.77 5.66 14.36
CA GLN A 335 -8.52 5.53 15.82
C GLN A 335 -7.03 5.61 16.20
N ILE A 336 -6.11 5.47 15.24
CA ILE A 336 -4.67 5.72 15.46
C ILE A 336 -4.40 7.16 15.95
N TYR A 337 -5.35 8.08 15.72
CA TYR A 337 -5.29 9.46 16.21
C TYR A 337 -6.06 9.66 17.53
N ALA A 338 -6.57 8.60 18.13
CA ALA A 338 -7.40 8.67 19.34
C ALA A 338 -6.68 9.37 20.53
N GLN A 339 -5.35 9.20 20.64
CA GLN A 339 -4.57 9.86 21.69
C GLN A 339 -4.67 11.40 21.65
N ILE A 340 -4.90 11.98 20.44
CA ILE A 340 -5.09 13.43 20.26
C ILE A 340 -6.46 13.85 20.80
N VAL A 341 -7.47 12.98 20.62
CA VAL A 341 -8.80 13.19 21.19
C VAL A 341 -8.77 13.08 22.73
N ASP A 342 -7.90 12.21 23.25
CA ASP A 342 -7.73 12.05 24.70
C ASP A 342 -7.24 13.33 25.40
N SER A 343 -6.41 14.15 24.73
CA SER A 343 -5.99 15.45 25.27
C SER A 343 -7.15 16.43 25.49
N LYS A 344 -8.25 16.27 24.75
CA LYS A 344 -9.48 17.09 24.88
C LYS A 344 -10.44 16.58 25.94
N LYS A 345 -10.19 15.43 26.57
CA LYS A 345 -11.06 14.89 27.63
C LYS A 345 -11.20 15.86 28.79
N VAL A 346 -10.11 16.53 29.16
CA VAL A 346 -10.11 17.52 30.23
C VAL A 346 -10.98 18.73 29.86
N GLU A 347 -10.84 19.22 28.63
CA GLU A 347 -11.66 20.33 28.13
C GLU A 347 -13.15 19.95 28.08
N ALA A 348 -13.44 18.74 27.57
CA ALA A 348 -14.80 18.22 27.49
C ALA A 348 -15.46 18.10 28.88
N VAL A 349 -14.74 17.57 29.88
CA VAL A 349 -15.27 17.48 31.26
C VAL A 349 -15.49 18.85 31.85
N ASN A 350 -14.58 19.80 31.59
CA ASN A 350 -14.68 21.17 32.11
C ASN A 350 -15.78 21.99 31.42
N SER A 351 -16.30 21.55 30.27
CA SER A 351 -17.42 22.20 29.59
C SER A 351 -18.78 21.87 30.21
N ILE A 352 -18.85 20.90 31.13
CA ILE A 352 -20.09 20.57 31.84
C ILE A 352 -20.40 21.72 32.80
N PRO A 353 -21.62 22.32 32.74
CA PRO A 353 -22.01 23.37 33.66
C PRO A 353 -21.91 22.93 35.11
N LYS A 354 -21.48 23.85 35.99
CA LYS A 354 -21.47 23.59 37.45
C LYS A 354 -22.91 23.40 37.93
N LEU A 355 -23.12 22.34 38.67
CA LEU A 355 -24.36 22.14 39.42
C LEU A 355 -24.35 23.04 40.64
N ASN A 356 -25.39 23.83 40.84
CA ASN A 356 -25.66 24.53 42.10
C ASN A 356 -26.25 23.49 43.07
N LEU A 357 -25.42 22.92 43.92
CA LEU A 357 -25.81 21.99 44.99
C LEU A 357 -26.13 22.76 46.27
#